data_a9d871217f96e5b7c3194d5e876eff9e
#
_entry.id   a9d871217f96e5b7c3194d5e876eff9e
#
_cell.length_a   1.000
_cell.length_b   1.000
_cell.length_c   1.000
_cell.angle_alpha   90.00
_cell.angle_beta   90.00
_cell.angle_gamma   90.00
#
_symmetry.space_group_name_H-M   'P 1'
#
loop_
_entity.id
_entity.type
_entity.pdbx_description
1 polymer ?
#
loop_
_entity_poly.entity_id
_entity_poly.type
_entity_poly.pdbx_seq_one_letter_code
_entity_poly.pdbx_strand_id
1 'polypeptide(L)'
;IALLFEKKLILGVVPIPSKNQVWMSFEGRGTWCMSKSKDSEITTLKGSKELKDMTVLTSKTHFHSDFQILLKELNPKKTIGMGSIGYKIVSILRGEGDLYISYSLPQGSCPKDWDMAGPLALIKGAGGHFTDINGNDLDFLKNDYQQRGILLASLSKDHKEICRKLKSIV
;
A
#
# COMPACT_ATOMS: atom_id res chain seq x y z
N ILE A 1 -9.91 -9.97 -3.66
CA ILE A 1 -11.01 -9.72 -4.62
C ILE A 1 -11.18 -8.22 -4.74
N ALA A 2 -11.50 -7.73 -5.95
CA ALA A 2 -11.90 -6.35 -6.15
C ALA A 2 -12.98 -6.29 -7.25
N LEU A 3 -13.84 -5.28 -7.15
CA LEU A 3 -14.79 -4.94 -8.19
C LEU A 3 -14.46 -3.54 -8.72
N LEU A 4 -14.24 -3.46 -10.03
CA LEU A 4 -14.11 -2.20 -10.74
C LEU A 4 -15.30 -2.01 -11.66
N PHE A 5 -15.82 -0.80 -11.70
CA PHE A 5 -16.85 -0.38 -12.65
C PHE A 5 -16.39 0.91 -13.33
N GLU A 6 -16.33 0.93 -14.65
CA GLU A 6 -15.80 2.06 -15.44
C GLU A 6 -14.43 2.57 -14.92
N LYS A 7 -13.50 1.64 -14.67
CA LYS A 7 -12.18 1.88 -14.07
C LYS A 7 -12.19 2.41 -12.62
N LYS A 8 -13.35 2.65 -12.03
CA LYS A 8 -13.47 3.04 -10.62
C LYS A 8 -13.50 1.81 -9.73
N LEU A 9 -12.78 1.89 -8.63
CA LEU A 9 -12.70 0.83 -7.64
C LEU A 9 -13.87 0.94 -6.67
N ILE A 10 -14.83 0.00 -6.78
CA ILE A 10 -16.07 0.00 -6.01
C ILE A 10 -15.97 -0.80 -4.72
N LEU A 11 -15.31 -1.95 -4.78
CA LEU A 11 -15.22 -2.88 -3.66
C LEU A 11 -13.83 -3.50 -3.62
N GLY A 12 -13.32 -3.69 -2.42
CA GLY A 12 -12.14 -4.51 -2.16
C GLY A 12 -12.37 -5.46 -0.99
N VAL A 13 -11.89 -6.71 -1.12
CA VAL A 13 -11.92 -7.70 -0.05
C VAL A 13 -10.57 -8.40 0.01
N VAL A 14 -9.95 -8.40 1.18
CA VAL A 14 -8.66 -9.03 1.46
C VAL A 14 -8.79 -9.92 2.70
N PRO A 15 -8.88 -11.24 2.55
CA PRO A 15 -8.86 -12.15 3.69
C PRO A 15 -7.43 -12.30 4.22
N ILE A 16 -7.32 -12.39 5.55
CA ILE A 16 -6.09 -12.72 6.28
C ILE A 16 -6.36 -13.98 7.12
N PRO A 17 -6.29 -15.17 6.52
CA PRO A 17 -6.67 -16.41 7.20
C PRO A 17 -5.88 -16.67 8.48
N SER A 18 -4.58 -16.36 8.48
CA SER A 18 -3.70 -16.53 9.65
C SER A 18 -4.10 -15.68 10.87
N LYS A 19 -4.97 -14.69 10.68
CA LYS A 19 -5.51 -13.83 11.74
C LYS A 19 -7.02 -13.99 11.94
N ASN A 20 -7.66 -14.91 11.19
CA ASN A 20 -9.12 -15.04 11.15
C ASN A 20 -9.83 -13.71 10.88
N GLN A 21 -9.30 -12.92 9.94
CA GLN A 21 -9.79 -11.60 9.58
C GLN A 21 -10.18 -11.56 8.10
N VAL A 22 -11.24 -10.81 7.80
CA VAL A 22 -11.60 -10.39 6.46
C VAL A 22 -11.70 -8.86 6.46
N TRP A 23 -10.88 -8.24 5.65
CA TRP A 23 -10.86 -6.81 5.45
C TRP A 23 -11.64 -6.46 4.20
N MET A 24 -12.52 -5.49 4.29
CA MET A 24 -13.34 -5.05 3.16
C MET A 24 -13.49 -3.54 3.14
N SER A 25 -13.68 -3.03 1.94
CA SER A 25 -13.99 -1.62 1.70
C SER A 25 -15.01 -1.49 0.59
N PHE A 26 -15.91 -0.54 0.73
CA PHE A 26 -16.86 -0.16 -0.30
C PHE A 26 -16.76 1.35 -0.54
N GLU A 27 -16.84 1.77 -1.80
CA GLU A 27 -16.73 3.18 -2.19
C GLU A 27 -17.71 4.05 -1.38
N GLY A 28 -17.19 5.12 -0.78
CA GLY A 28 -17.95 6.06 0.04
C GLY A 28 -18.46 5.52 1.39
N ARG A 29 -18.12 4.28 1.75
CA ARG A 29 -18.58 3.66 3.01
C ARG A 29 -17.48 3.41 4.03
N GLY A 30 -16.21 3.51 3.64
CA GLY A 30 -15.07 3.26 4.54
C GLY A 30 -14.47 1.87 4.42
N THR A 31 -13.67 1.48 5.41
CA THR A 31 -12.98 0.18 5.48
C THR A 31 -13.26 -0.50 6.80
N TRP A 32 -13.57 -1.79 6.75
CA TRP A 32 -13.92 -2.61 7.92
C TRP A 32 -13.02 -3.83 8.01
N CYS A 33 -12.79 -4.24 9.24
CA CYS A 33 -12.24 -5.54 9.58
C CYS A 33 -13.32 -6.37 10.26
N MET A 34 -13.69 -7.48 9.68
CA MET A 34 -14.53 -8.51 10.29
C MET A 34 -13.64 -9.56 10.93
N SER A 35 -13.88 -9.88 12.19
CA SER A 35 -13.17 -10.93 12.91
C SER A 35 -14.11 -11.70 13.85
N LYS A 36 -13.65 -12.86 14.33
CA LYS A 36 -14.46 -13.66 15.29
C LYS A 36 -14.76 -12.93 16.61
N SER A 37 -13.94 -11.96 16.99
CA SER A 37 -14.04 -11.28 18.27
C SER A 37 -14.78 -9.95 18.21
N LYS A 38 -14.67 -9.21 17.14
CA LYS A 38 -15.31 -7.90 16.97
C LYS A 38 -15.13 -7.39 15.54
N ASP A 39 -16.20 -6.83 15.00
CA ASP A 39 -16.13 -6.05 13.77
C ASP A 39 -15.72 -4.62 14.11
N SER A 40 -14.83 -4.04 13.31
CA SER A 40 -14.33 -2.69 13.52
C SER A 40 -14.21 -1.92 12.21
N GLU A 41 -14.68 -0.69 12.22
CA GLU A 41 -14.47 0.27 11.15
C GLU A 41 -13.10 0.93 11.33
N ILE A 42 -12.39 1.13 10.22
CA ILE A 42 -11.09 1.80 10.19
C ILE A 42 -11.24 3.08 9.38
N THR A 43 -11.25 4.21 10.07
CA THR A 43 -11.52 5.53 9.47
C THR A 43 -10.41 6.56 9.69
N THR A 44 -9.23 6.16 10.16
CA THR A 44 -8.32 7.16 10.70
C THR A 44 -7.07 7.36 9.85
N LEU A 45 -6.99 8.53 9.20
CA LEU A 45 -5.70 9.07 8.76
C LEU A 45 -4.79 9.22 9.97
N LYS A 46 -3.58 8.74 9.87
CA LYS A 46 -2.55 8.93 10.89
C LYS A 46 -1.94 10.33 10.77
N GLY A 47 -1.53 10.87 11.90
CA GLY A 47 -0.72 12.09 11.93
C GLY A 47 0.59 11.93 11.15
N SER A 48 1.21 13.07 10.85
CA SER A 48 2.50 13.13 10.18
C SER A 48 3.59 12.47 11.01
N LYS A 49 4.45 11.69 10.32
CA LYS A 49 5.73 11.21 10.85
C LYS A 49 6.82 11.57 9.86
N GLU A 50 8.00 11.92 10.36
CA GLU A 50 9.17 12.01 9.50
C GLU A 50 9.59 10.63 9.01
N LEU A 51 10.19 10.56 7.81
CA LEU A 51 10.59 9.29 7.19
C LEU A 51 11.51 8.45 8.09
N LYS A 52 12.45 9.12 8.80
CA LYS A 52 13.37 8.47 9.75
C LYS A 52 12.66 7.81 10.95
N ASP A 53 11.41 8.20 11.26
CA ASP A 53 10.62 7.68 12.35
C ASP A 53 9.60 6.62 11.89
N MET A 54 9.53 6.37 10.58
CA MET A 54 8.59 5.43 9.98
C MET A 54 9.09 3.99 10.03
N THR A 55 8.14 3.06 10.19
CA THR A 55 8.31 1.65 9.86
C THR A 55 7.90 1.42 8.42
N VAL A 56 8.86 1.05 7.57
CA VAL A 56 8.66 0.79 6.15
C VAL A 56 8.41 -0.70 5.91
N LEU A 57 7.35 -1.03 5.19
CA LEU A 57 7.00 -2.38 4.76
C LEU A 57 7.45 -2.57 3.30
N THR A 58 8.16 -3.67 3.04
CA THR A 58 8.69 -3.98 1.70
C THR A 58 8.42 -5.43 1.30
N SER A 59 8.78 -5.80 0.08
CA SER A 59 8.81 -7.20 -0.33
C SER A 59 9.98 -7.94 0.30
N LYS A 60 9.83 -9.24 0.58
CA LYS A 60 10.94 -10.10 1.04
C LYS A 60 11.93 -10.44 -0.06
N THR A 61 11.49 -10.50 -1.32
CA THR A 61 12.21 -11.15 -2.42
C THR A 61 12.68 -10.20 -3.51
N HIS A 62 12.20 -8.97 -3.56
CA HIS A 62 12.52 -7.99 -4.60
C HIS A 62 13.48 -6.92 -4.08
N PHE A 63 14.67 -7.37 -3.66
CA PHE A 63 15.76 -6.51 -3.17
C PHE A 63 16.87 -6.41 -4.23
N HIS A 64 16.68 -5.57 -5.24
CA HIS A 64 17.76 -5.19 -6.15
C HIS A 64 18.57 -4.01 -5.55
N SER A 65 19.76 -3.76 -6.10
CA SER A 65 20.72 -2.76 -5.61
C SER A 65 20.10 -1.38 -5.42
N ASP A 66 19.36 -0.90 -6.43
CA ASP A 66 18.77 0.45 -6.43
C ASP A 66 17.75 0.62 -5.31
N PHE A 67 16.99 -0.44 -5.01
CA PHE A 67 16.05 -0.41 -3.89
C PHE A 67 16.77 -0.42 -2.53
N GLN A 68 17.90 -1.09 -2.43
CA GLN A 68 18.73 -1.05 -1.21
C GLN A 68 19.33 0.34 -1.00
N ILE A 69 19.80 1.00 -2.07
CA ILE A 69 20.29 2.38 -2.02
C ILE A 69 19.16 3.30 -1.56
N LEU A 70 17.98 3.21 -2.17
CA LEU A 70 16.81 4.00 -1.79
C LEU A 70 16.46 3.84 -0.30
N LEU A 71 16.43 2.61 0.22
CA LEU A 71 16.14 2.36 1.63
C LEU A 71 17.23 2.88 2.56
N LYS A 72 18.50 2.82 2.14
CA LYS A 72 19.64 3.36 2.91
C LYS A 72 19.56 4.89 3.01
N GLU A 73 19.30 5.57 1.91
CA GLU A 73 19.15 7.03 1.87
C GLU A 73 17.90 7.49 2.64
N LEU A 74 16.81 6.71 2.54
CA LEU A 74 15.58 6.97 3.30
C LEU A 74 15.80 6.88 4.80
N ASN A 75 16.72 6.02 5.24
CA ASN A 75 17.09 5.77 6.63
C ASN A 75 15.88 5.64 7.59
N PRO A 76 14.92 4.74 7.33
CA PRO A 76 13.73 4.61 8.16
C PRO A 76 14.08 4.01 9.52
N LYS A 77 13.24 4.27 10.54
CA LYS A 77 13.38 3.67 11.88
C LYS A 77 13.47 2.14 11.82
N LYS A 78 12.70 1.53 10.92
CA LYS A 78 12.65 0.07 10.75
C LYS A 78 12.17 -0.28 9.35
N THR A 79 12.76 -1.33 8.78
CA THR A 79 12.28 -1.97 7.55
C THR A 79 11.82 -3.38 7.85
N ILE A 80 10.63 -3.76 7.40
CA ILE A 80 10.04 -5.10 7.58
C ILE A 80 9.72 -5.69 6.21
N GLY A 81 10.40 -6.79 5.86
CA GLY A 81 10.10 -7.57 4.66
C GLY A 81 8.91 -8.50 4.90
N MET A 82 7.87 -8.38 4.06
CA MET A 82 6.67 -9.21 4.11
C MET A 82 6.33 -9.80 2.74
N GLY A 83 5.59 -10.91 2.73
CA GLY A 83 5.00 -11.48 1.51
C GLY A 83 3.91 -10.57 0.93
N SER A 84 2.77 -11.09 0.61
CA SER A 84 1.57 -10.47 0.03
C SER A 84 1.42 -8.94 0.18
N ILE A 85 1.05 -8.26 -0.91
CA ILE A 85 0.72 -6.82 -0.88
C ILE A 85 -0.48 -6.57 0.03
N GLY A 86 -1.53 -7.41 -0.09
CA GLY A 86 -2.71 -7.32 0.78
C GLY A 86 -2.35 -7.35 2.26
N TYR A 87 -1.42 -8.25 2.65
CA TYR A 87 -0.98 -8.33 4.04
C TYR A 87 -0.23 -7.08 4.49
N LYS A 88 0.63 -6.50 3.63
CA LYS A 88 1.34 -5.23 3.93
C LYS A 88 0.37 -4.07 4.13
N ILE A 89 -0.62 -3.93 3.26
CA ILE A 89 -1.63 -2.86 3.38
C ILE A 89 -2.48 -3.06 4.65
N VAL A 90 -2.93 -4.27 4.93
CA VAL A 90 -3.63 -4.58 6.19
C VAL A 90 -2.75 -4.30 7.42
N SER A 91 -1.45 -4.54 7.35
CA SER A 91 -0.52 -4.21 8.45
C SER A 91 -0.41 -2.69 8.68
N ILE A 92 -0.48 -1.85 7.61
CA ILE A 92 -0.59 -0.40 7.76
C ILE A 92 -1.91 -0.01 8.45
N LEU A 93 -3.01 -0.60 8.01
CA LEU A 93 -4.34 -0.34 8.61
C LEU A 93 -4.39 -0.71 10.09
N ARG A 94 -3.68 -1.78 10.51
CA ARG A 94 -3.53 -2.17 11.92
C ARG A 94 -2.53 -1.34 12.71
N GLY A 95 -1.75 -0.47 12.04
CA GLY A 95 -0.73 0.33 12.72
C GLY A 95 0.60 -0.38 12.95
N GLU A 96 0.83 -1.52 12.30
CA GLU A 96 2.08 -2.28 12.37
C GLU A 96 3.18 -1.73 11.45
N GLY A 97 2.81 -0.86 10.51
CA GLY A 97 3.68 -0.13 9.60
C GLY A 97 3.12 1.23 9.27
N ASP A 98 3.96 2.10 8.73
CA ASP A 98 3.59 3.47 8.38
C ASP A 98 3.58 3.70 6.87
N LEU A 99 4.49 3.07 6.14
CA LEU A 99 4.69 3.24 4.72
C LEU A 99 4.97 1.89 4.05
N TYR A 100 4.29 1.59 2.97
CA TYR A 100 4.63 0.53 2.04
C TYR A 100 5.38 1.11 0.86
N ILE A 101 6.48 0.47 0.47
CA ILE A 101 7.23 0.79 -0.75
C ILE A 101 7.41 -0.49 -1.57
N SER A 102 7.05 -0.42 -2.85
CA SER A 102 7.39 -1.38 -3.88
C SER A 102 8.26 -0.70 -4.93
N TYR A 103 9.32 -1.37 -5.37
CA TYR A 103 10.15 -0.88 -6.46
C TYR A 103 10.32 -1.99 -7.50
N SER A 104 9.83 -1.76 -8.70
CA SER A 104 9.91 -2.66 -9.84
C SER A 104 10.77 -2.04 -10.92
N LEU A 105 11.80 -2.79 -11.36
CA LEU A 105 12.61 -2.40 -12.52
C LEU A 105 11.79 -2.45 -13.80
N PRO A 106 12.14 -1.68 -14.85
CA PRO A 106 11.40 -1.62 -16.11
C PRO A 106 11.19 -3.00 -16.79
N GLN A 107 12.17 -3.89 -16.67
CA GLN A 107 12.11 -5.25 -17.24
C GLN A 107 11.93 -6.35 -16.18
N GLY A 108 11.77 -5.97 -14.90
CA GLY A 108 11.62 -6.90 -13.80
C GLY A 108 10.16 -7.35 -13.57
N SER A 109 10.01 -8.31 -12.67
CA SER A 109 8.68 -8.65 -12.12
C SER A 109 8.07 -7.45 -11.42
N CYS A 110 6.80 -7.22 -11.65
CA CYS A 110 6.05 -6.13 -11.03
C CYS A 110 4.67 -6.60 -10.57
N PRO A 111 4.06 -5.91 -9.62
CA PRO A 111 2.67 -6.15 -9.25
C PRO A 111 1.73 -6.02 -10.44
N LYS A 112 0.65 -6.77 -10.40
CA LYS A 112 -0.43 -6.71 -11.39
C LYS A 112 -1.68 -6.08 -10.77
N ASP A 113 -2.62 -5.68 -11.61
CA ASP A 113 -3.88 -5.08 -11.19
C ASP A 113 -4.59 -5.91 -10.11
N TRP A 114 -4.61 -7.24 -10.26
CA TRP A 114 -5.25 -8.15 -9.31
C TRP A 114 -4.51 -8.27 -7.96
N ASP A 115 -3.22 -7.93 -7.90
CA ASP A 115 -2.46 -7.85 -6.63
C ASP A 115 -2.76 -6.56 -5.87
N MET A 116 -3.15 -5.51 -6.60
CA MET A 116 -3.21 -4.13 -6.12
C MET A 116 -4.63 -3.65 -5.83
N ALA A 117 -5.61 -4.03 -6.65
CA ALA A 117 -6.95 -3.43 -6.61
C ALA A 117 -7.65 -3.62 -5.25
N GLY A 118 -7.64 -4.82 -4.68
CA GLY A 118 -8.22 -5.07 -3.36
C GLY A 118 -7.54 -4.27 -2.25
N PRO A 119 -6.21 -4.37 -2.09
CA PRO A 119 -5.46 -3.56 -1.13
C PRO A 119 -5.65 -2.04 -1.28
N LEU A 120 -5.69 -1.55 -2.53
CA LEU A 120 -5.91 -0.13 -2.81
C LEU A 120 -7.31 0.33 -2.35
N ALA A 121 -8.35 -0.49 -2.58
CA ALA A 121 -9.68 -0.19 -2.06
C ALA A 121 -9.67 -0.02 -0.54
N LEU A 122 -9.01 -0.92 0.17
CA LEU A 122 -8.94 -0.87 1.63
C LEU A 122 -8.28 0.41 2.13
N ILE A 123 -7.10 0.75 1.60
CA ILE A 123 -6.38 1.92 2.11
C ILE A 123 -7.05 3.24 1.72
N LYS A 124 -7.64 3.33 0.52
CA LYS A 124 -8.44 4.50 0.11
C LYS A 124 -9.71 4.65 0.96
N GLY A 125 -10.43 3.55 1.22
CA GLY A 125 -11.61 3.57 2.09
C GLY A 125 -11.30 4.01 3.53
N ALA A 126 -10.10 3.73 4.02
CA ALA A 126 -9.61 4.24 5.31
C ALA A 126 -9.09 5.69 5.26
N GLY A 127 -9.24 6.39 4.13
CA GLY A 127 -8.76 7.76 3.91
C GLY A 127 -7.28 7.88 3.58
N GLY A 128 -6.57 6.77 3.36
CA GLY A 128 -5.17 6.77 2.98
C GLY A 128 -4.93 6.84 1.47
N HIS A 129 -3.68 6.65 1.09
CA HIS A 129 -3.21 6.80 -0.27
C HIS A 129 -2.45 5.55 -0.73
N PHE A 130 -2.56 5.23 -2.02
CA PHE A 130 -1.76 4.25 -2.70
C PHE A 130 -1.51 4.75 -4.12
N THR A 131 -0.29 5.20 -4.41
CA THR A 131 0.05 5.97 -5.60
C THR A 131 1.36 5.50 -6.22
N ASP A 132 1.67 6.02 -7.41
CA ASP A 132 3.04 6.02 -7.92
C ASP A 132 3.91 7.01 -7.12
N ILE A 133 5.22 7.07 -7.44
CA ILE A 133 6.17 7.99 -6.80
C ILE A 133 5.87 9.48 -7.07
N ASN A 134 5.09 9.79 -8.11
CA ASN A 134 4.67 11.17 -8.40
C ASN A 134 3.42 11.58 -7.61
N GLY A 135 2.84 10.65 -6.85
CA GLY A 135 1.59 10.86 -6.12
C GLY A 135 0.35 10.74 -6.99
N ASN A 136 0.48 10.16 -8.21
CA ASN A 136 -0.66 9.89 -9.08
C ASN A 136 -1.37 8.60 -8.67
N ASP A 137 -2.67 8.58 -8.84
CA ASP A 137 -3.47 7.36 -8.69
C ASP A 137 -3.03 6.28 -9.67
N LEU A 138 -3.13 5.02 -9.25
CA LEU A 138 -2.82 3.88 -10.09
C LEU A 138 -3.89 3.72 -11.17
N ASP A 139 -3.46 3.55 -12.42
CA ASP A 139 -4.34 3.28 -13.57
C ASP A 139 -4.50 1.77 -13.74
N PHE A 140 -5.74 1.31 -13.68
CA PHE A 140 -6.13 -0.09 -13.85
C PHE A 140 -6.65 -0.40 -15.25
N LEU A 141 -6.68 -1.68 -15.58
CA LEU A 141 -7.18 -2.19 -16.85
C LEU A 141 -6.39 -1.67 -18.06
N LYS A 142 -5.08 -1.45 -17.87
CA LYS A 142 -4.14 -1.29 -18.98
C LYS A 142 -3.96 -2.63 -19.70
N ASN A 143 -3.53 -2.58 -20.95
CA ASN A 143 -3.38 -3.77 -21.80
C ASN A 143 -2.50 -4.88 -21.19
N ASP A 144 -1.50 -4.51 -20.37
CA ASP A 144 -0.56 -5.44 -19.74
C ASP A 144 -0.87 -5.72 -18.26
N TYR A 145 -1.87 -5.03 -17.70
CA TYR A 145 -2.26 -5.10 -16.28
C TYR A 145 -1.12 -4.85 -15.28
N GLN A 146 -0.02 -4.21 -15.71
CA GLN A 146 1.18 -4.06 -14.92
C GLN A 146 1.22 -2.72 -14.18
N GLN A 147 1.63 -2.78 -12.90
CA GLN A 147 1.86 -1.61 -12.05
C GLN A 147 3.37 -1.50 -11.78
N ARG A 148 4.07 -0.80 -12.69
CA ARG A 148 5.54 -0.69 -12.67
C ARG A 148 6.04 0.51 -11.89
N GLY A 149 7.36 0.52 -11.63
CA GLY A 149 8.06 1.61 -10.98
C GLY A 149 7.98 1.56 -9.46
N ILE A 150 8.06 2.73 -8.84
CA ILE A 150 7.98 2.86 -7.40
C ILE A 150 6.55 3.21 -7.00
N LEU A 151 5.98 2.35 -6.15
CA LEU A 151 4.61 2.47 -5.65
C LEU A 151 4.65 2.63 -4.14
N LEU A 152 3.81 3.52 -3.63
CA LEU A 152 3.79 3.95 -2.23
C LEU A 152 2.39 3.88 -1.65
N ALA A 153 2.26 3.34 -0.43
CA ALA A 153 0.99 3.39 0.29
C ALA A 153 1.19 3.81 1.75
N SER A 154 0.35 4.71 2.24
CA SER A 154 0.34 5.17 3.63
C SER A 154 -1.02 5.71 4.08
N LEU A 155 -1.21 5.83 5.40
CA LEU A 155 -2.30 6.58 6.02
C LEU A 155 -1.88 8.01 6.40
N SER A 156 -0.69 8.45 6.01
CA SER A 156 -0.18 9.78 6.34
C SER A 156 -0.92 10.87 5.56
N LYS A 157 -1.26 11.95 6.24
CA LYS A 157 -1.77 13.19 5.60
C LYS A 157 -0.73 13.80 4.65
N ASP A 158 0.56 13.57 4.90
CA ASP A 158 1.68 14.11 4.12
C ASP A 158 2.16 13.14 3.03
N HIS A 159 1.29 12.26 2.54
CA HIS A 159 1.66 11.27 1.53
C HIS A 159 2.36 11.89 0.30
N LYS A 160 1.87 13.02 -0.19
CA LYS A 160 2.48 13.74 -1.32
C LYS A 160 3.88 14.25 -1.00
N GLU A 161 4.11 14.68 0.23
CA GLU A 161 5.44 15.11 0.70
C GLU A 161 6.41 13.91 0.78
N ILE A 162 5.91 12.76 1.25
CA ILE A 162 6.67 11.50 1.25
C ILE A 162 7.07 11.13 -0.19
N CYS A 163 6.14 11.18 -1.15
CA CYS A 163 6.43 10.93 -2.56
C CYS A 163 7.53 11.87 -3.09
N ARG A 164 7.42 13.17 -2.79
CA ARG A 164 8.40 14.18 -3.24
C ARG A 164 9.80 13.92 -2.67
N LYS A 165 9.91 13.59 -1.38
CA LYS A 165 11.20 13.27 -0.73
C LYS A 165 11.80 12.00 -1.32
N LEU A 166 11.00 10.96 -1.52
CA LEU A 166 11.48 9.73 -2.16
C LEU A 166 11.95 9.97 -3.60
N LYS A 167 11.23 10.79 -4.36
CA LYS A 167 11.60 11.14 -5.73
C LYS A 167 12.93 11.91 -5.82
N SER A 168 13.31 12.66 -4.78
CA SER A 168 14.59 13.37 -4.76
C SER A 168 15.79 12.47 -4.45
N ILE A 169 15.56 11.23 -4.03
CA ILE A 169 16.60 10.23 -3.75
C ILE A 169 16.86 9.34 -4.99
N VAL A 170 15.88 9.20 -5.87
CA VAL A 170 15.93 8.34 -7.09
C VAL A 170 16.31 9.15 -8.30
#